data_fe87ee7b4214d01f88bd30a3a42e7ce1
#
_entry.id   fe87ee7b4214d01f88bd30a3a42e7ce1
#
_cell.length_a   1.000
_cell.length_b   1.000
_cell.length_c   1.000
_cell.angle_alpha   90.00
_cell.angle_beta   90.00
_cell.angle_gamma   90.00
#
_symmetry.space_group_name_H-M   'P 1'
#
loop_
_entity.id
_entity.type
_entity.pdbx_description
1 polymer ?
#
loop_
_entity_poly.entity_id
_entity_poly.type
_entity_poly.pdbx_seq_one_letter_code
_entity_poly.pdbx_strand_id
1 'polypeptide(L)'
;IQNQTAADNFIWCADDPVTAREVAARIINARSLPFSIDRCEGMAACIENENMILNITQKTSLMTIHDLALKGRHNTYNSMAAAIAGKVLKIRKVTIRESLADFQGVEHRLESVIMVAGINFINDSKATNVNSTWYALECVKTDVVWIAGGIDKGNDYSELNTVVKEKVKAIVCLGKDNSKIISAFGDMVPTIVETGSME
;
A
#
# COMPACT_ATOMS: atom_id res chain seq x y z
N ILE A 1 21.99 -0.36 -0.30
CA ILE A 1 22.44 -0.86 1.01
C ILE A 1 23.97 -0.89 1.06
N GLN A 2 24.66 -1.48 0.08
CA GLN A 2 26.13 -1.64 0.09
C GLN A 2 26.92 -0.33 0.15
N ASN A 3 26.35 0.78 -0.33
CA ASN A 3 26.98 2.11 -0.34
C ASN A 3 26.67 2.94 0.92
N GLN A 4 25.93 2.39 1.87
CA GLN A 4 25.59 3.07 3.12
C GLN A 4 26.73 2.93 4.15
N THR A 5 26.88 3.96 4.96
CA THR A 5 27.88 4.08 6.04
C THR A 5 27.20 4.10 7.40
N ALA A 6 27.95 4.09 8.48
CA ALA A 6 27.42 4.22 9.84
C ALA A 6 26.73 5.57 10.12
N ALA A 7 26.91 6.58 9.26
CA ALA A 7 26.22 7.88 9.35
C ALA A 7 24.81 7.84 8.72
N ASP A 8 24.51 6.80 7.92
CA ASP A 8 23.26 6.67 7.23
C ASP A 8 22.19 5.96 8.08
N ASN A 9 20.93 6.10 7.68
CA ASN A 9 19.81 5.41 8.29
C ASN A 9 19.12 4.51 7.25
N PHE A 10 18.90 3.25 7.63
CA PHE A 10 18.23 2.26 6.80
C PHE A 10 16.85 1.93 7.40
N ILE A 11 15.80 2.48 6.81
CA ILE A 11 14.41 2.27 7.21
C ILE A 11 13.84 1.13 6.37
N TRP A 12 13.27 0.09 7.00
CA TRP A 12 12.79 -1.09 6.29
C TRP A 12 11.63 -1.79 6.98
N CYS A 13 10.78 -2.45 6.19
CA CYS A 13 9.62 -3.21 6.67
C CYS A 13 10.06 -4.59 7.15
N ALA A 14 9.89 -4.87 8.44
CA ALA A 14 10.27 -6.14 9.04
C ALA A 14 9.21 -7.25 8.83
N ASP A 15 8.01 -6.90 8.38
CA ASP A 15 6.93 -7.83 8.07
C ASP A 15 7.00 -8.34 6.62
N ASP A 16 7.83 -7.73 5.77
CA ASP A 16 8.08 -8.23 4.42
C ASP A 16 9.13 -9.35 4.47
N PRO A 17 8.76 -10.60 4.11
CA PRO A 17 9.65 -11.75 4.28
C PRO A 17 10.88 -11.70 3.37
N VAL A 18 10.76 -11.08 2.20
CA VAL A 18 11.89 -10.94 1.27
C VAL A 18 12.89 -9.95 1.84
N THR A 19 12.43 -8.77 2.26
CA THR A 19 13.27 -7.76 2.89
C THR A 19 13.92 -8.28 4.16
N ALA A 20 13.17 -8.95 5.03
CA ALA A 20 13.69 -9.51 6.28
C ALA A 20 14.79 -10.55 6.03
N ARG A 21 14.61 -11.45 5.06
CA ARG A 21 15.62 -12.44 4.65
C ARG A 21 16.88 -11.75 4.12
N GLU A 22 16.73 -10.78 3.24
CA GLU A 22 17.86 -10.09 2.62
C GLU A 22 18.65 -9.23 3.63
N VAL A 23 17.95 -8.65 4.61
CA VAL A 23 18.58 -7.91 5.71
C VAL A 23 19.37 -8.86 6.62
N ALA A 24 18.79 -10.01 6.96
CA ALA A 24 19.45 -11.01 7.80
C ALA A 24 20.71 -11.62 7.14
N ALA A 25 20.73 -11.68 5.80
CA ALA A 25 21.84 -12.27 5.04
C ALA A 25 23.01 -11.28 4.78
N ARG A 26 22.90 -10.03 5.18
CA ARG A 26 23.87 -8.98 4.82
C ARG A 26 24.37 -8.21 6.03
N ILE A 27 25.61 -7.74 5.93
CA ILE A 27 26.14 -6.73 6.87
C ILE A 27 25.63 -5.36 6.42
N ILE A 28 24.88 -4.71 7.30
CA ILE A 28 24.36 -3.36 7.08
C ILE A 28 25.11 -2.40 7.98
N ASN A 29 25.90 -1.51 7.37
CA ASN A 29 26.70 -0.53 8.11
C ASN A 29 25.84 0.62 8.64
N ALA A 30 24.73 0.96 7.95
CA ALA A 30 23.82 1.99 8.37
C ALA A 30 23.09 1.65 9.67
N ARG A 31 22.62 2.66 10.39
CA ARG A 31 21.73 2.48 11.51
C ARG A 31 20.44 1.83 11.04
N SER A 32 20.15 0.60 11.46
CA SER A 32 18.95 -0.14 11.11
C SER A 32 17.73 0.38 11.88
N LEU A 33 16.67 0.72 11.17
CA LEU A 33 15.42 1.26 11.70
C LEU A 33 14.23 0.46 11.15
N PRO A 34 14.02 -0.78 11.63
CA PRO A 34 12.91 -1.62 11.20
C PRO A 34 11.57 -1.10 11.71
N PHE A 35 10.51 -1.36 10.95
CA PHE A 35 9.14 -1.13 11.40
C PHE A 35 8.25 -2.35 11.12
N SER A 36 7.21 -2.52 11.96
CA SER A 36 6.30 -3.66 11.90
C SER A 36 4.90 -3.27 12.40
N ILE A 37 3.87 -3.84 11.79
CA ILE A 37 2.50 -3.79 12.32
C ILE A 37 2.27 -4.93 13.31
N ASP A 38 2.95 -6.06 13.11
CA ASP A 38 2.67 -7.32 13.81
C ASP A 38 3.45 -7.48 15.12
N ARG A 39 4.51 -6.70 15.33
CA ARG A 39 5.34 -6.74 16.55
C ARG A 39 6.00 -5.40 16.88
N CYS A 40 6.33 -5.18 18.15
CA CYS A 40 6.99 -3.96 18.62
C CYS A 40 8.43 -4.16 19.13
N GLU A 41 8.78 -5.37 19.56
CA GLU A 41 10.11 -5.64 20.08
C GLU A 41 11.19 -5.45 19.01
N GLY A 42 12.19 -4.63 19.29
CA GLY A 42 13.27 -4.31 18.36
C GLY A 42 12.90 -3.39 17.20
N MET A 43 11.66 -2.86 17.15
CA MET A 43 11.20 -2.00 16.07
C MET A 43 11.42 -0.53 16.37
N ALA A 44 11.83 0.24 15.34
CA ALA A 44 11.90 1.70 15.39
C ALA A 44 10.51 2.34 15.32
N ALA A 45 9.55 1.67 14.67
CA ALA A 45 8.13 1.99 14.76
C ALA A 45 7.29 0.72 14.74
N CYS A 46 6.16 0.74 15.46
CA CYS A 46 5.21 -0.37 15.48
C CYS A 46 3.79 0.11 15.79
N ILE A 47 2.83 -0.82 15.68
CA ILE A 47 1.46 -0.59 16.12
C ILE A 47 1.22 -1.36 17.43
N GLU A 48 0.81 -0.65 18.48
CA GLU A 48 0.46 -1.23 19.77
C GLU A 48 -0.89 -0.67 20.22
N ASN A 49 -1.89 -1.52 20.41
CA ASN A 49 -3.27 -1.11 20.76
C ASN A 49 -3.80 0.01 19.84
N GLU A 50 -3.70 -0.21 18.54
CA GLU A 50 -4.13 0.73 17.50
C GLU A 50 -3.37 2.06 17.46
N ASN A 51 -2.31 2.23 18.25
CA ASN A 51 -1.47 3.41 18.26
C ASN A 51 -0.15 3.15 17.56
N MET A 52 0.27 4.10 16.73
CA MET A 52 1.60 4.14 16.16
C MET A 52 2.61 4.58 17.21
N ILE A 53 3.53 3.71 17.53
CA ILE A 53 4.61 3.93 18.50
C ILE A 53 5.92 4.15 17.76
N LEU A 54 6.67 5.15 18.16
CA LEU A 54 8.05 5.39 17.71
C LEU A 54 9.04 5.04 18.83
N ASN A 55 10.07 4.24 18.52
CA ASN A 55 11.12 3.77 19.44
C ASN A 55 12.53 4.14 18.93
N ILE A 56 12.75 5.37 18.47
CA ILE A 56 14.04 5.77 17.89
C ILE A 56 15.02 6.25 18.96
N THR A 57 14.56 7.07 19.88
CA THR A 57 15.33 7.59 21.02
C THR A 57 14.69 7.19 22.35
N GLN A 58 13.39 7.28 22.43
CA GLN A 58 12.55 6.83 23.55
C GLN A 58 11.20 6.40 23.00
N LYS A 59 10.56 5.44 23.66
CA LYS A 59 9.21 4.97 23.30
C LYS A 59 8.21 6.15 23.40
N THR A 60 7.54 6.45 22.30
CA THR A 60 6.60 7.58 22.21
C THR A 60 5.42 7.18 21.35
N SER A 61 4.21 7.26 21.89
CA SER A 61 2.98 7.17 21.08
C SER A 61 2.87 8.39 20.19
N LEU A 62 2.71 8.21 18.90
CA LEU A 62 2.58 9.30 17.92
C LEU A 62 1.11 9.69 17.72
N MET A 63 0.29 8.74 17.30
CA MET A 63 -1.14 8.93 16.99
C MET A 63 -1.82 7.56 16.87
N THR A 64 -3.16 7.53 16.89
CA THR A 64 -3.91 6.33 16.53
C THR A 64 -3.91 6.11 15.01
N ILE A 65 -3.95 4.86 14.57
CA ILE A 65 -4.07 4.53 13.13
C ILE A 65 -5.38 5.05 12.53
N HIS A 66 -6.40 5.28 13.36
CA HIS A 66 -7.68 5.85 12.93
C HIS A 66 -7.60 7.34 12.55
N ASP A 67 -6.58 8.05 13.04
CA ASP A 67 -6.35 9.46 12.71
C ASP A 67 -5.51 9.64 11.43
N LEU A 68 -4.94 8.56 10.87
CA LEU A 68 -4.22 8.62 9.60
C LEU A 68 -5.18 9.05 8.49
N ALA A 69 -4.77 9.99 7.65
CA ALA A 69 -5.55 10.43 6.50
C ALA A 69 -5.78 9.28 5.50
N LEU A 70 -4.72 8.55 5.18
CA LEU A 70 -4.78 7.39 4.30
C LEU A 70 -5.01 6.11 5.11
N LYS A 71 -6.09 5.39 4.78
CA LYS A 71 -6.46 4.14 5.44
C LYS A 71 -5.84 2.92 4.76
N GLY A 72 -5.92 1.79 5.44
CA GLY A 72 -5.44 0.50 4.95
C GLY A 72 -4.03 0.15 5.44
N ARG A 73 -3.77 -1.16 5.51
CA ARG A 73 -2.53 -1.73 6.07
C ARG A 73 -1.27 -1.19 5.39
N HIS A 74 -1.27 -1.10 4.06
CA HIS A 74 -0.14 -0.57 3.29
C HIS A 74 0.15 0.90 3.59
N ASN A 75 -0.89 1.73 3.81
CA ASN A 75 -0.71 3.12 4.18
C ASN A 75 -0.24 3.28 5.62
N THR A 76 -0.59 2.37 6.51
CA THR A 76 0.00 2.30 7.86
C THR A 76 1.51 2.06 7.78
N TYR A 77 1.98 1.13 6.94
CA TYR A 77 3.41 0.93 6.69
C TYR A 77 4.09 2.19 6.15
N ASN A 78 3.50 2.83 5.14
CA ASN A 78 4.02 4.06 4.56
C ASN A 78 4.11 5.19 5.61
N SER A 79 3.09 5.31 6.44
CA SER A 79 3.04 6.31 7.53
C SER A 79 4.10 6.05 8.60
N MET A 80 4.35 4.79 8.97
CA MET A 80 5.45 4.42 9.89
C MET A 80 6.81 4.79 9.31
N ALA A 81 7.06 4.46 8.03
CA ALA A 81 8.30 4.82 7.36
C ALA A 81 8.51 6.34 7.32
N ALA A 82 7.46 7.10 6.96
CA ALA A 82 7.49 8.56 6.96
C ALA A 82 7.71 9.14 8.35
N ALA A 83 7.06 8.58 9.38
CA ALA A 83 7.23 9.01 10.77
C ALA A 83 8.67 8.77 11.28
N ILE A 84 9.28 7.64 10.95
CA ILE A 84 10.69 7.35 11.26
C ILE A 84 11.59 8.38 10.57
N ALA A 85 11.41 8.60 9.28
CA ALA A 85 12.19 9.57 8.50
C ALA A 85 12.06 10.98 9.09
N GLY A 86 10.85 11.42 9.40
CA GLY A 86 10.61 12.70 10.05
C GLY A 86 11.31 12.83 11.41
N LYS A 87 11.30 11.75 12.21
CA LYS A 87 11.98 11.73 13.51
C LYS A 87 13.51 11.76 13.37
N VAL A 88 14.06 11.04 12.39
CA VAL A 88 15.50 11.07 12.07
C VAL A 88 15.93 12.49 11.65
N LEU A 89 15.11 13.16 10.86
CA LEU A 89 15.31 14.55 10.45
C LEU A 89 15.01 15.58 11.54
N LYS A 90 14.72 15.12 12.78
CA LYS A 90 14.42 15.96 13.95
C LYS A 90 13.18 16.86 13.78
N ILE A 91 12.25 16.47 12.91
CA ILE A 91 10.95 17.14 12.77
C ILE A 91 10.15 16.95 14.08
N ARG A 92 9.46 18.00 14.51
CA ARG A 92 8.68 17.96 15.76
C ARG A 92 7.54 16.93 15.64
N LYS A 93 7.29 16.19 16.72
CA LYS A 93 6.23 15.18 16.81
C LYS A 93 4.87 15.71 16.34
N VAL A 94 4.52 16.92 16.74
CA VAL A 94 3.22 17.51 16.38
C VAL A 94 3.12 17.72 14.88
N THR A 95 4.16 18.18 14.22
CA THR A 95 4.20 18.37 12.77
C THR A 95 4.10 17.06 12.01
N ILE A 96 4.82 16.00 12.47
CA ILE A 96 4.70 14.66 11.86
C ILE A 96 3.25 14.17 11.96
N ARG A 97 2.63 14.27 13.14
CA ARG A 97 1.24 13.86 13.37
C ARG A 97 0.26 14.63 12.48
N GLU A 98 0.35 15.94 12.45
CA GLU A 98 -0.50 16.81 11.62
C GLU A 98 -0.38 16.46 10.13
N SER A 99 0.86 16.31 9.64
CA SER A 99 1.10 15.92 8.23
C SER A 99 0.50 14.56 7.89
N LEU A 100 0.57 13.57 8.78
CA LEU A 100 0.00 12.24 8.56
C LEU A 100 -1.53 12.24 8.66
N ALA A 101 -2.11 13.13 9.47
CA ALA A 101 -3.55 13.26 9.64
C ALA A 101 -4.23 14.05 8.52
N ASP A 102 -3.51 14.98 7.91
CA ASP A 102 -4.05 15.92 6.89
C ASP A 102 -3.52 15.65 5.46
N PHE A 103 -2.88 14.52 5.24
CA PHE A 103 -2.31 14.18 3.94
C PHE A 103 -3.41 13.91 2.92
N GLN A 104 -3.52 14.75 1.89
CA GLN A 104 -4.58 14.68 0.88
C GLN A 104 -4.43 13.51 -0.13
N GLY A 105 -3.40 12.68 0.02
CA GLY A 105 -3.11 11.60 -0.91
C GLY A 105 -2.25 12.06 -2.10
N VAL A 106 -2.08 11.15 -3.03
CA VAL A 106 -1.38 11.38 -4.29
C VAL A 106 -2.39 11.14 -5.41
N GLU A 107 -2.46 12.03 -6.38
CA GLU A 107 -3.30 11.88 -7.58
C GLU A 107 -3.13 10.47 -8.18
N HIS A 108 -4.24 9.90 -8.65
CA HIS A 108 -4.30 8.58 -9.27
C HIS A 108 -3.91 7.41 -8.33
N ARG A 109 -3.97 7.60 -7.01
CA ARG A 109 -3.72 6.54 -6.03
C ARG A 109 -4.86 6.45 -5.03
N LEU A 110 -5.78 5.50 -5.26
CA LEU A 110 -7.04 5.34 -4.53
C LEU A 110 -7.82 6.66 -4.37
N GLU A 111 -7.69 7.51 -5.36
CA GLU A 111 -8.29 8.83 -5.40
C GLU A 111 -9.81 8.71 -5.60
N SER A 112 -10.59 9.15 -4.62
CA SER A 112 -12.04 9.26 -4.78
C SER A 112 -12.35 10.47 -5.67
N VAL A 113 -12.73 10.21 -6.93
CA VAL A 113 -12.91 11.27 -7.94
C VAL A 113 -14.29 11.91 -7.80
N ILE A 114 -15.34 11.08 -7.77
CA ILE A 114 -16.73 11.54 -7.71
C ILE A 114 -17.64 10.44 -7.18
N MET A 115 -18.76 10.84 -6.58
CA MET A 115 -19.86 9.94 -6.25
C MET A 115 -21.09 10.30 -7.08
N VAL A 116 -21.61 9.34 -7.84
CA VAL A 116 -22.80 9.51 -8.68
C VAL A 116 -23.80 8.40 -8.40
N ALA A 117 -25.01 8.74 -8.07
CA ALA A 117 -26.10 7.77 -7.77
C ALA A 117 -25.71 6.68 -6.75
N GLY A 118 -24.91 7.03 -5.75
CA GLY A 118 -24.41 6.09 -4.71
C GLY A 118 -23.21 5.24 -5.14
N ILE A 119 -22.69 5.41 -6.35
CA ILE A 119 -21.50 4.74 -6.86
C ILE A 119 -20.31 5.67 -6.66
N ASN A 120 -19.30 5.20 -5.95
CA ASN A 120 -18.03 5.93 -5.78
C ASN A 120 -17.06 5.56 -6.90
N PHE A 121 -16.63 6.55 -7.68
CA PHE A 121 -15.61 6.38 -8.71
C PHE A 121 -14.23 6.65 -8.12
N ILE A 122 -13.38 5.63 -8.13
CA ILE A 122 -12.03 5.66 -7.57
C ILE A 122 -11.02 5.53 -8.70
N ASN A 123 -10.09 6.47 -8.79
CA ASN A 123 -8.97 6.43 -9.70
C ASN A 123 -7.73 5.87 -9.00
N ASP A 124 -7.29 4.70 -9.43
CA ASP A 124 -6.05 4.07 -8.97
C ASP A 124 -5.15 3.67 -10.16
N SER A 125 -5.14 4.49 -11.20
CA SER A 125 -4.33 4.24 -12.41
C SER A 125 -2.82 4.15 -12.14
N LYS A 126 -2.39 4.53 -10.93
CA LYS A 126 -1.03 4.33 -10.41
C LYS A 126 -0.75 2.89 -9.99
N ALA A 127 -1.75 2.05 -9.79
CA ALA A 127 -1.61 0.61 -9.52
C ALA A 127 -1.23 -0.13 -10.80
N THR A 128 0.03 -0.09 -11.17
CA THR A 128 0.57 -0.64 -12.42
C THR A 128 1.15 -2.05 -12.29
N ASN A 129 0.88 -2.74 -11.20
CA ASN A 129 1.29 -4.12 -10.93
C ASN A 129 0.26 -4.83 -10.05
N VAL A 130 0.35 -6.17 -10.02
CA VAL A 130 -0.57 -7.06 -9.28
C VAL A 130 -0.65 -6.72 -7.80
N ASN A 131 0.49 -6.52 -7.15
CA ASN A 131 0.54 -6.23 -5.72
C ASN A 131 -0.19 -4.91 -5.37
N SER A 132 0.04 -3.84 -6.15
CA SER A 132 -0.68 -2.58 -5.95
C SER A 132 -2.19 -2.74 -6.15
N THR A 133 -2.61 -3.49 -7.16
CA THR A 133 -4.02 -3.80 -7.44
C THR A 133 -4.64 -4.62 -6.29
N TRP A 134 -3.92 -5.58 -5.74
CA TRP A 134 -4.37 -6.36 -4.60
C TRP A 134 -4.72 -5.46 -3.40
N TYR A 135 -3.80 -4.56 -3.04
CA TYR A 135 -4.03 -3.61 -1.95
C TYR A 135 -5.19 -2.64 -2.23
N ALA A 136 -5.34 -2.21 -3.48
CA ALA A 136 -6.45 -1.34 -3.87
C ALA A 136 -7.80 -2.04 -3.67
N LEU A 137 -7.94 -3.25 -4.17
CA LEU A 137 -9.16 -4.05 -4.02
C LEU A 137 -9.41 -4.42 -2.55
N GLU A 138 -8.37 -4.75 -1.80
CA GLU A 138 -8.46 -5.09 -0.37
C GLU A 138 -9.03 -3.92 0.46
N CYS A 139 -8.64 -2.68 0.15
CA CYS A 139 -9.13 -1.49 0.84
C CYS A 139 -10.61 -1.19 0.61
N VAL A 140 -11.21 -1.62 -0.50
CA VAL A 140 -12.62 -1.37 -0.79
C VAL A 140 -13.51 -2.31 0.04
N LYS A 141 -14.55 -1.75 0.69
CA LYS A 141 -15.47 -2.48 1.57
C LYS A 141 -16.77 -2.92 0.92
N THR A 142 -16.99 -2.52 -0.32
CA THR A 142 -18.22 -2.76 -1.10
C THR A 142 -17.90 -3.57 -2.34
N ASP A 143 -18.92 -4.01 -3.05
CA ASP A 143 -18.79 -4.60 -4.37
C ASP A 143 -18.10 -3.65 -5.35
N VAL A 144 -17.30 -4.20 -6.25
CA VAL A 144 -16.46 -3.45 -7.18
C VAL A 144 -16.81 -3.79 -8.62
N VAL A 145 -16.95 -2.75 -9.45
CA VAL A 145 -16.77 -2.85 -10.91
C VAL A 145 -15.35 -2.39 -11.20
N TRP A 146 -14.53 -3.32 -11.65
CA TRP A 146 -13.10 -3.06 -11.86
C TRP A 146 -12.82 -2.73 -13.33
N ILE A 147 -12.34 -1.52 -13.60
CA ILE A 147 -11.83 -1.14 -14.92
C ILE A 147 -10.34 -1.49 -14.94
N ALA A 148 -9.97 -2.46 -15.76
CA ALA A 148 -8.61 -2.99 -15.84
C ALA A 148 -8.13 -3.03 -17.29
N GLY A 149 -6.83 -2.77 -17.51
CA GLY A 149 -6.26 -2.81 -18.85
C GLY A 149 -4.84 -2.29 -18.91
N GLY A 150 -4.41 -2.00 -20.12
CA GLY A 150 -3.06 -1.53 -20.38
C GLY A 150 -2.19 -2.60 -21.04
N ILE A 151 -0.86 -2.40 -21.01
CA ILE A 151 0.10 -3.33 -21.59
C ILE A 151 0.52 -4.33 -20.52
N ASP A 152 0.27 -5.62 -20.78
CA ASP A 152 0.73 -6.68 -19.86
C ASP A 152 2.27 -6.71 -19.80
N LYS A 153 2.78 -6.81 -18.57
CA LYS A 153 4.22 -6.85 -18.28
C LYS A 153 4.70 -8.23 -17.81
N GLY A 154 3.94 -9.28 -18.12
CA GLY A 154 4.21 -10.63 -17.62
C GLY A 154 3.71 -10.85 -16.20
N ASN A 155 2.60 -10.22 -15.84
CA ASN A 155 2.00 -10.35 -14.51
C ASN A 155 1.49 -11.77 -14.23
N ASP A 156 1.68 -12.25 -13.01
CA ASP A 156 0.98 -13.40 -12.47
C ASP A 156 -0.28 -12.90 -11.74
N TYR A 157 -1.43 -13.09 -12.39
CA TYR A 157 -2.72 -12.65 -11.85
C TYR A 157 -3.28 -13.58 -10.76
N SER A 158 -2.68 -14.75 -10.52
CA SER A 158 -3.16 -15.71 -9.53
C SER A 158 -3.20 -15.14 -8.10
N GLU A 159 -2.31 -14.22 -7.79
CA GLU A 159 -2.28 -13.52 -6.50
C GLU A 159 -3.55 -12.69 -6.23
N LEU A 160 -4.30 -12.31 -7.28
CA LEU A 160 -5.55 -11.54 -7.15
C LEU A 160 -6.79 -12.44 -6.99
N ASN A 161 -6.70 -13.74 -7.23
CA ASN A 161 -7.87 -14.63 -7.32
C ASN A 161 -8.81 -14.50 -6.12
N THR A 162 -8.27 -14.49 -4.92
CA THR A 162 -9.06 -14.42 -3.68
C THR A 162 -9.83 -13.11 -3.59
N VAL A 163 -9.17 -11.97 -3.75
CA VAL A 163 -9.78 -10.65 -3.59
C VAL A 163 -10.74 -10.33 -4.74
N VAL A 164 -10.43 -10.78 -5.96
CA VAL A 164 -11.31 -10.62 -7.12
C VAL A 164 -12.60 -11.44 -6.94
N LYS A 165 -12.50 -12.70 -6.56
CA LYS A 165 -13.67 -13.56 -6.32
C LYS A 165 -14.58 -13.01 -5.22
N GLU A 166 -14.00 -12.41 -4.19
CA GLU A 166 -14.74 -11.87 -3.06
C GLU A 166 -15.48 -10.57 -3.43
N LYS A 167 -14.79 -9.64 -4.11
CA LYS A 167 -15.25 -8.25 -4.22
C LYS A 167 -15.66 -7.82 -5.61
N VAL A 168 -15.10 -8.41 -6.68
CA VAL A 168 -15.33 -7.92 -8.05
C VAL A 168 -16.58 -8.58 -8.65
N LYS A 169 -17.55 -7.77 -9.03
CA LYS A 169 -18.81 -8.21 -9.66
C LYS A 169 -18.79 -8.06 -11.17
N ALA A 170 -17.99 -7.15 -11.68
CA ALA A 170 -17.76 -6.99 -13.12
C ALA A 170 -16.35 -6.47 -13.40
N ILE A 171 -15.79 -6.85 -14.55
CA ILE A 171 -14.57 -6.29 -15.07
C ILE A 171 -14.85 -5.61 -16.41
N VAL A 172 -14.40 -4.37 -16.57
CA VAL A 172 -14.35 -3.68 -17.85
C VAL A 172 -12.89 -3.71 -18.31
N CYS A 173 -12.61 -4.51 -19.31
CA CYS A 173 -11.27 -4.63 -19.88
C CYS A 173 -11.04 -3.52 -20.89
N LEU A 174 -10.14 -2.59 -20.58
CA LEU A 174 -9.80 -1.44 -21.44
C LEU A 174 -8.37 -1.59 -21.97
N GLY A 175 -8.22 -2.16 -23.17
CA GLY A 175 -6.92 -2.38 -23.76
C GLY A 175 -6.99 -3.00 -25.14
N LYS A 176 -5.83 -3.05 -25.82
CA LYS A 176 -5.71 -3.68 -27.14
C LYS A 176 -5.70 -5.21 -27.06
N ASP A 177 -5.20 -5.74 -25.96
CA ASP A 177 -5.15 -7.18 -25.69
C ASP A 177 -5.53 -7.42 -24.22
N ASN A 178 -6.70 -7.98 -24.02
CA ASN A 178 -7.28 -8.29 -22.72
C ASN A 178 -7.28 -9.80 -22.42
N SER A 179 -6.71 -10.61 -23.30
CA SER A 179 -6.77 -12.09 -23.25
C SER A 179 -6.32 -12.66 -21.91
N LYS A 180 -5.26 -12.10 -21.32
CA LYS A 180 -4.73 -12.58 -20.03
C LYS A 180 -5.66 -12.26 -18.86
N ILE A 181 -6.27 -11.08 -18.83
CA ILE A 181 -7.25 -10.71 -17.79
C ILE A 181 -8.48 -11.63 -17.89
N ILE A 182 -8.99 -11.84 -19.11
CA ILE A 182 -10.13 -12.71 -19.36
C ILE A 182 -9.80 -14.14 -18.98
N SER A 183 -8.64 -14.67 -19.37
CA SER A 183 -8.18 -16.01 -19.00
C SER A 183 -8.01 -16.18 -17.49
N ALA A 184 -7.56 -15.15 -16.79
CA ALA A 184 -7.36 -15.23 -15.34
C ALA A 184 -8.67 -15.19 -14.54
N PHE A 185 -9.65 -14.40 -14.99
CA PHE A 185 -10.83 -14.08 -14.18
C PHE A 185 -12.16 -14.47 -14.80
N GLY A 186 -12.17 -14.99 -16.06
CA GLY A 186 -13.40 -15.30 -16.80
C GLY A 186 -14.33 -16.27 -16.09
N ASP A 187 -13.78 -17.25 -15.38
CA ASP A 187 -14.56 -18.24 -14.62
C ASP A 187 -14.93 -17.75 -13.19
N MET A 188 -14.41 -16.59 -12.76
CA MET A 188 -14.58 -16.10 -11.40
C MET A 188 -15.53 -14.91 -11.29
N VAL A 189 -15.59 -14.10 -12.35
CA VAL A 189 -16.36 -12.84 -12.34
C VAL A 189 -17.56 -12.99 -13.27
N PRO A 190 -18.80 -12.70 -12.79
CA PRO A 190 -20.02 -12.92 -13.56
C PRO A 190 -20.12 -12.15 -14.87
N THR A 191 -19.49 -10.99 -14.94
CA THR A 191 -19.57 -10.10 -16.11
C THR A 191 -18.19 -9.56 -16.46
N ILE A 192 -17.76 -9.82 -17.69
CA ILE A 192 -16.57 -9.19 -18.28
C ILE A 192 -16.97 -8.54 -19.59
N VAL A 193 -16.62 -7.28 -19.74
CA VAL A 193 -16.87 -6.46 -20.94
C VAL A 193 -15.54 -5.98 -21.49
N GLU A 194 -15.35 -6.10 -22.79
CA GLU A 194 -14.18 -5.55 -23.46
C GLU A 194 -14.50 -4.24 -24.17
N THR A 195 -13.63 -3.27 -24.07
CA THR A 195 -13.67 -2.02 -24.80
C THR A 195 -12.29 -1.56 -25.20
N GLY A 196 -12.18 -0.91 -26.37
CA GLY A 196 -10.94 -0.35 -26.87
C GLY A 196 -10.79 1.15 -26.63
N SER A 197 -11.84 1.82 -26.13
CA SER A 197 -11.86 3.26 -25.86
C SER A 197 -12.69 3.59 -24.64
N MET A 198 -12.57 4.82 -24.16
CA MET A 198 -13.39 5.40 -23.09
C MET A 198 -14.68 6.05 -23.61
N GLU A 199 -14.91 6.02 -24.91
CA GLU A 199 -16.09 6.57 -25.61
C GLU A 199 -17.17 5.51 -25.75
#